data_a825e0e24c11e50ded9c6aef2893d0c5
#
_entry.id   a825e0e24c11e50ded9c6aef2893d0c5
#
_cell.length_a   1.000
_cell.length_b   1.000
_cell.length_c   1.000
_cell.angle_alpha   90.00
_cell.angle_beta   90.00
_cell.angle_gamma   90.00
#
_symmetry.space_group_name_H-M   'P 1'
#
loop_
_entity.id
_entity.type
_entity.pdbx_description
1 polymer ?
#
loop_
_entity_poly.entity_id
_entity_poly.type
_entity_poly.pdbx_seq_one_letter_code
_entity_poly.pdbx_strand_id
1 'polypeptide(L)'
;MKEVLKREYNLMGKSRLSHIWHMTIEKEDAPLIITDGALNVLPNIKTKMHILKNVVDFSHRIGISRPKVSILSATEEVIESVPTSLEAAELTKLAEKENLNADVFGPLAFDNSISKKSATIKGIKNSVAGAVSYTHLRAHET
;
A
#
# COMPACT_ATOMS: atom_id res chain seq x y z
N MET A 1 -10.99 -7.59 -18.13
CA MET A 1 -9.85 -8.12 -17.38
C MET A 1 -9.26 -9.40 -17.99
N LYS A 2 -10.06 -10.46 -18.22
CA LYS A 2 -9.54 -11.72 -18.83
C LYS A 2 -8.85 -11.51 -20.19
N GLU A 3 -9.33 -10.59 -21.03
CA GLU A 3 -8.74 -10.28 -22.32
C GLU A 3 -7.32 -9.71 -22.20
N VAL A 4 -7.12 -8.77 -21.29
CA VAL A 4 -5.80 -8.12 -21.06
C VAL A 4 -4.74 -9.13 -20.60
N LEU A 5 -5.17 -10.22 -19.96
CA LEU A 5 -4.28 -11.26 -19.42
C LEU A 5 -3.91 -12.33 -20.45
N LYS A 6 -4.46 -12.27 -21.67
CA LYS A 6 -4.10 -13.24 -22.72
C LYS A 6 -2.65 -13.06 -23.15
N ARG A 7 -1.92 -14.18 -23.21
CA ARG A 7 -0.50 -14.20 -23.60
C ARG A 7 -0.26 -13.66 -25.01
N GLU A 8 -1.23 -13.77 -25.90
CA GLU A 8 -1.16 -13.30 -27.28
C GLU A 8 -0.90 -11.79 -27.41
N TYR A 9 -1.34 -10.99 -26.40
CA TYR A 9 -1.12 -9.55 -26.39
C TYR A 9 0.22 -9.13 -25.78
N ASN A 10 0.96 -10.07 -25.23
CA ASN A 10 2.28 -9.83 -24.61
C ASN A 10 2.33 -8.63 -23.63
N LEU A 11 1.22 -8.35 -22.97
CA LEU A 11 1.08 -7.25 -22.00
C LEU A 11 1.56 -7.64 -20.59
N MET A 12 1.78 -8.95 -20.37
CA MET A 12 2.27 -9.48 -19.11
C MET A 12 3.78 -9.37 -19.02
N GLY A 13 4.28 -8.45 -18.19
CA GLY A 13 5.69 -8.37 -17.85
C GLY A 13 6.13 -9.47 -16.87
N LYS A 14 7.37 -9.34 -16.36
CA LYS A 14 7.92 -10.24 -15.34
C LYS A 14 7.32 -10.02 -13.95
N SER A 15 6.71 -8.86 -13.70
CA SER A 15 6.09 -8.49 -12.45
C SER A 15 4.66 -9.02 -12.36
N ARG A 16 4.21 -9.33 -11.15
CA ARG A 16 2.82 -9.69 -10.91
C ARG A 16 1.90 -8.49 -11.15
N LEU A 17 0.78 -8.71 -11.81
CA LEU A 17 -0.21 -7.67 -12.06
C LEU A 17 -0.91 -7.29 -10.74
N SER A 18 -1.14 -6.00 -10.53
CA SER A 18 -1.91 -5.46 -9.42
C SER A 18 -2.88 -4.38 -9.91
N HIS A 19 -3.94 -4.16 -9.15
CA HIS A 19 -4.93 -3.14 -9.45
C HIS A 19 -4.65 -1.88 -8.65
N ILE A 20 -4.66 -0.73 -9.31
CA ILE A 20 -4.43 0.58 -8.68
C ILE A 20 -5.64 1.47 -8.92
N TRP A 21 -6.23 1.98 -7.83
CA TRP A 21 -7.19 3.06 -7.83
C TRP A 21 -6.47 4.37 -7.61
N HIS A 22 -6.61 5.30 -8.54
CA HIS A 22 -6.10 6.66 -8.42
C HIS A 22 -7.28 7.62 -8.27
N MET A 23 -7.37 8.29 -7.15
CA MET A 23 -8.49 9.18 -6.80
C MET A 23 -7.97 10.58 -6.50
N THR A 24 -8.59 11.57 -7.11
CA THR A 24 -8.39 12.98 -6.75
C THR A 24 -9.34 13.34 -5.62
N ILE A 25 -8.80 13.83 -4.52
CA ILE A 25 -9.60 14.32 -3.39
C ILE A 25 -9.73 15.84 -3.55
N GLU A 26 -10.97 16.33 -3.56
CA GLU A 26 -11.23 17.77 -3.61
C GLU A 26 -10.57 18.45 -2.40
N LYS A 27 -9.82 19.52 -2.66
CA LYS A 27 -9.06 20.30 -1.66
C LYS A 27 -7.77 19.67 -1.13
N GLU A 28 -7.33 18.55 -1.69
CA GLU A 28 -6.01 17.97 -1.39
C GLU A 28 -5.07 18.15 -2.59
N ASP A 29 -3.84 18.55 -2.34
CA ASP A 29 -2.84 18.77 -3.41
C ASP A 29 -2.32 17.46 -4.01
N ALA A 30 -2.60 16.35 -3.36
CA ALA A 30 -2.09 15.05 -3.74
C ALA A 30 -3.21 14.00 -3.88
N PRO A 31 -3.14 13.12 -4.89
CA PRO A 31 -4.16 12.07 -5.06
C PRO A 31 -4.05 11.00 -3.99
N LEU A 32 -5.16 10.34 -3.69
CA LEU A 32 -5.18 9.12 -2.91
C LEU A 32 -5.08 7.91 -3.85
N ILE A 33 -4.10 7.05 -3.61
CA ILE A 33 -3.90 5.82 -4.37
C ILE A 33 -4.19 4.62 -3.48
N ILE A 34 -5.04 3.72 -3.96
CA ILE A 34 -5.39 2.47 -3.25
C ILE A 34 -5.02 1.27 -4.12
N THR A 35 -4.35 0.28 -3.54
CA THR A 35 -4.01 -1.00 -4.16
C THR A 35 -3.97 -2.12 -3.12
N ASP A 36 -4.20 -3.34 -3.40
CA ASP A 36 -4.85 -4.00 -4.50
C ASP A 36 -6.24 -4.45 -4.02
N GLY A 37 -7.28 -3.82 -4.50
CA GLY A 37 -8.64 -4.11 -4.03
C GLY A 37 -9.39 -5.15 -4.88
N ALA A 38 -8.81 -5.65 -5.98
CA ALA A 38 -9.60 -6.38 -6.97
C ALA A 38 -8.94 -7.59 -7.63
N LEU A 39 -7.62 -7.65 -7.72
CA LEU A 39 -6.93 -8.69 -8.50
C LEU A 39 -6.36 -9.82 -7.66
N ASN A 40 -5.72 -9.50 -6.56
CA ASN A 40 -5.07 -10.49 -5.70
C ASN A 40 -5.92 -10.70 -4.45
N VAL A 41 -6.74 -11.75 -4.43
CA VAL A 41 -7.76 -11.98 -3.38
C VAL A 41 -7.13 -12.32 -2.02
N LEU A 42 -6.16 -13.23 -1.98
CA LEU A 42 -5.43 -13.62 -0.78
C LEU A 42 -3.92 -13.59 -1.06
N PRO A 43 -3.34 -12.40 -1.22
CA PRO A 43 -1.93 -12.30 -1.56
C PRO A 43 -1.04 -12.72 -0.38
N ASN A 44 -0.10 -13.64 -0.63
CA ASN A 44 0.97 -13.93 0.32
C ASN A 44 1.98 -12.77 0.36
N ILE A 45 2.90 -12.80 1.32
CA ILE A 45 3.89 -11.75 1.55
C ILE A 45 4.71 -11.41 0.29
N LYS A 46 5.09 -12.42 -0.50
CA LYS A 46 5.81 -12.24 -1.77
C LYS A 46 4.97 -11.48 -2.80
N THR A 47 3.69 -11.83 -2.92
CA THR A 47 2.74 -11.13 -3.79
C THR A 47 2.50 -9.70 -3.32
N LYS A 48 2.33 -9.48 -2.01
CA LYS A 48 2.20 -8.14 -1.42
C LYS A 48 3.42 -7.27 -1.71
N MET A 49 4.61 -7.84 -1.70
CA MET A 49 5.83 -7.13 -2.06
C MET A 49 5.85 -6.72 -3.55
N HIS A 50 5.34 -7.55 -4.47
CA HIS A 50 5.17 -7.16 -5.87
C HIS A 50 4.16 -6.02 -6.03
N ILE A 51 3.03 -6.09 -5.32
CA ILE A 51 2.01 -5.04 -5.33
C ILE A 51 2.61 -3.71 -4.82
N LEU A 52 3.36 -3.77 -3.72
CA LEU A 52 4.04 -2.60 -3.17
C LEU A 52 5.02 -1.97 -4.17
N LYS A 53 5.85 -2.78 -4.82
CA LYS A 53 6.77 -2.31 -5.86
C LYS A 53 6.04 -1.67 -7.04
N ASN A 54 4.95 -2.28 -7.48
CA ASN A 54 4.15 -1.75 -8.58
C ASN A 54 3.60 -0.36 -8.28
N VAL A 55 3.06 -0.16 -7.07
CA VAL A 55 2.47 1.13 -6.70
C VAL A 55 3.53 2.20 -6.45
N VAL A 56 4.69 1.84 -5.92
CA VAL A 56 5.82 2.76 -5.78
C VAL A 56 6.33 3.19 -7.16
N ASP A 57 6.51 2.25 -8.10
CA ASP A 57 6.91 2.56 -9.48
C ASP A 57 5.87 3.44 -10.18
N PHE A 58 4.58 3.12 -10.03
CA PHE A 58 3.49 3.96 -10.55
C PHE A 58 3.56 5.38 -9.98
N SER A 59 3.74 5.52 -8.67
CA SER A 59 3.85 6.83 -8.01
C SER A 59 5.01 7.65 -8.55
N HIS A 60 6.17 7.03 -8.76
CA HIS A 60 7.32 7.70 -9.38
C HIS A 60 7.00 8.17 -10.81
N ARG A 61 6.32 7.34 -11.61
CA ARG A 61 5.94 7.68 -12.99
C ARG A 61 4.97 8.85 -13.10
N ILE A 62 4.12 9.05 -12.11
CA ILE A 62 3.22 10.22 -12.06
C ILE A 62 3.83 11.44 -11.37
N GLY A 63 5.14 11.41 -11.08
CA GLY A 63 5.90 12.55 -10.60
C GLY A 63 6.09 12.64 -9.09
N ILE A 64 5.76 11.59 -8.33
CA ILE A 64 5.95 11.57 -6.89
C ILE A 64 7.27 10.93 -6.56
N SER A 65 8.23 11.74 -6.18
CA SER A 65 9.61 11.31 -5.97
C SER A 65 9.81 10.39 -4.76
N ARG A 66 9.03 10.57 -3.70
CA ARG A 66 9.11 9.76 -2.48
C ARG A 66 7.71 9.51 -1.90
N PRO A 67 6.97 8.52 -2.44
CA PRO A 67 5.62 8.21 -1.99
C PRO A 67 5.60 7.72 -0.54
N LYS A 68 4.56 8.11 0.19
CA LYS A 68 4.27 7.63 1.54
C LYS A 68 3.25 6.52 1.46
N VAL A 69 3.65 5.33 1.85
CA VAL A 69 2.88 4.10 1.69
C VAL A 69 2.49 3.54 3.04
N SER A 70 1.21 3.44 3.28
CA SER A 70 0.65 2.78 4.45
C SER A 70 0.26 1.34 4.14
N ILE A 71 0.67 0.40 4.98
CA ILE A 71 0.21 -0.98 4.90
C ILE A 71 -0.89 -1.17 5.93
N LEU A 72 -2.12 -1.34 5.44
CA LEU A 72 -3.28 -1.37 6.33
C LEU A 72 -3.45 -2.69 7.05
N SER A 73 -3.93 -2.58 8.27
CA SER A 73 -4.42 -3.65 9.10
C SER A 73 -5.61 -3.16 9.93
N ALA A 74 -6.33 -4.07 10.57
CA ALA A 74 -7.40 -3.73 11.50
C ALA A 74 -6.88 -3.06 12.79
N THR A 75 -5.58 -3.14 13.05
CA THR A 75 -4.91 -2.60 14.24
C THR A 75 -3.60 -1.94 13.86
N GLU A 76 -3.16 -0.99 14.69
CA GLU A 76 -1.85 -0.34 14.59
C GLU A 76 -0.76 -1.08 15.37
N GLU A 77 -1.15 -2.02 16.21
CA GLU A 77 -0.25 -2.86 16.99
C GLU A 77 0.00 -4.19 16.29
N VAL A 78 1.21 -4.71 16.45
CA VAL A 78 1.55 -6.06 15.97
C VAL A 78 1.02 -7.07 16.96
N ILE A 79 -0.07 -7.75 16.60
CA ILE A 79 -0.80 -8.68 17.46
C ILE A 79 -0.86 -10.06 16.79
N GLU A 80 -0.46 -11.12 17.50
CA GLU A 80 -0.44 -12.48 16.96
C GLU A 80 -1.81 -12.97 16.49
N SER A 81 -2.89 -12.57 17.17
CA SER A 81 -4.26 -12.92 16.78
C SER A 81 -4.76 -12.18 15.54
N VAL A 82 -4.00 -11.20 15.04
CA VAL A 82 -4.31 -10.43 13.82
C VAL A 82 -3.17 -10.64 12.80
N PRO A 83 -3.25 -11.70 11.96
CA PRO A 83 -2.17 -12.04 11.01
C PRO A 83 -1.80 -10.90 10.07
N THR A 84 -2.76 -10.06 9.70
CA THR A 84 -2.54 -8.89 8.84
C THR A 84 -1.58 -7.87 9.45
N SER A 85 -1.55 -7.75 10.79
CA SER A 85 -0.63 -6.86 11.49
C SER A 85 0.81 -7.37 11.45
N LEU A 86 1.00 -8.69 11.58
CA LEU A 86 2.31 -9.34 11.43
C LEU A 86 2.86 -9.17 10.02
N GLU A 87 2.03 -9.44 9.01
CA GLU A 87 2.41 -9.29 7.61
C GLU A 87 2.72 -7.83 7.24
N ALA A 88 1.97 -6.87 7.77
CA ALA A 88 2.23 -5.46 7.55
C ALA A 88 3.59 -5.02 8.13
N ALA A 89 3.92 -5.48 9.33
CA ALA A 89 5.22 -5.21 9.94
C ALA A 89 6.37 -5.89 9.17
N GLU A 90 6.17 -7.11 8.68
CA GLU A 90 7.15 -7.82 7.85
C GLU A 90 7.38 -7.09 6.51
N LEU A 91 6.32 -6.67 5.83
CA LEU A 91 6.42 -5.89 4.59
C LEU A 91 7.16 -4.56 4.80
N THR A 92 6.92 -3.87 5.90
CA THR A 92 7.64 -2.64 6.26
C THR A 92 9.14 -2.91 6.32
N LYS A 93 9.57 -3.95 7.03
CA LYS A 93 10.99 -4.35 7.12
C LYS A 93 11.58 -4.76 5.76
N LEU A 94 10.83 -5.48 4.94
CA LEU A 94 11.26 -5.87 3.59
C LEU A 94 11.43 -4.66 2.68
N ALA A 95 10.52 -3.69 2.76
CA ALA A 95 10.58 -2.47 1.97
C ALA A 95 11.81 -1.62 2.31
N GLU A 96 12.16 -1.52 3.60
CA GLU A 96 13.39 -0.87 4.06
C GLU A 96 14.63 -1.57 3.51
N LYS A 97 14.67 -2.90 3.61
CA LYS A 97 15.79 -3.71 3.13
C LYS A 97 16.01 -3.57 1.61
N GLU A 98 14.94 -3.48 0.84
CA GLU A 98 15.00 -3.34 -0.61
C GLU A 98 15.21 -1.89 -1.10
N ASN A 99 15.17 -0.91 -0.22
CA ASN A 99 15.41 0.51 -0.50
C ASN A 99 14.54 1.04 -1.67
N LEU A 100 13.24 0.93 -1.53
CA LEU A 100 12.27 1.24 -2.60
C LEU A 100 12.14 2.73 -2.96
N ASN A 101 12.92 3.62 -2.36
CA ASN A 101 12.78 5.08 -2.48
C ASN A 101 11.34 5.57 -2.18
N ALA A 102 10.78 5.04 -1.10
CA ALA A 102 9.47 5.34 -0.56
C ALA A 102 9.51 5.28 0.97
N ASP A 103 8.62 6.01 1.62
CA ASP A 103 8.41 5.86 3.06
C ASP A 103 7.27 4.86 3.26
N VAL A 104 7.60 3.65 3.72
CA VAL A 104 6.65 2.56 3.92
C VAL A 104 6.48 2.30 5.41
N PHE A 105 5.24 2.22 5.89
CA PHE A 105 4.95 1.92 7.28
C PHE A 105 3.64 1.14 7.44
N GLY A 106 3.63 0.20 8.35
CA GLY A 106 2.48 -0.58 8.81
C GLY A 106 2.85 -1.47 10.00
N PRO A 107 1.84 -1.99 10.71
CA PRO A 107 0.42 -1.86 10.45
C PRO A 107 -0.16 -0.47 10.79
N LEU A 108 -1.14 -0.02 10.01
CA LEU A 108 -1.92 1.18 10.28
C LEU A 108 -3.40 0.94 9.96
N ALA A 109 -4.31 1.50 10.73
CA ALA A 109 -5.72 1.60 10.34
C ALA A 109 -5.90 2.70 9.27
N PHE A 110 -6.96 2.62 8.49
CA PHE A 110 -7.18 3.52 7.38
C PHE A 110 -7.27 4.99 7.80
N ASP A 111 -8.04 5.29 8.86
CA ASP A 111 -8.21 6.63 9.40
C ASP A 111 -6.88 7.24 9.86
N ASN A 112 -6.00 6.44 10.47
CA ASN A 112 -4.69 6.89 10.94
C ASN A 112 -3.67 7.05 9.80
N SER A 113 -3.93 6.43 8.68
CA SER A 113 -3.11 6.59 7.47
C SER A 113 -3.36 7.93 6.79
N ILE A 114 -4.62 8.35 6.69
CA ILE A 114 -5.03 9.55 5.92
C ILE A 114 -5.27 10.78 6.77
N SER A 115 -5.55 10.63 8.09
CA SER A 115 -5.88 11.73 8.98
C SER A 115 -4.79 11.98 10.01
N LYS A 116 -4.12 13.12 9.89
CA LYS A 116 -3.13 13.57 10.85
C LYS A 116 -3.73 13.74 12.26
N LYS A 117 -4.99 14.17 12.34
CA LYS A 117 -5.71 14.30 13.59
C LYS A 117 -5.90 12.94 14.28
N SER A 118 -6.35 11.92 13.52
CA SER A 118 -6.54 10.56 14.04
C SER A 118 -5.22 9.95 14.50
N ALA A 119 -4.16 10.08 13.71
CA ALA A 119 -2.82 9.60 14.06
C ALA A 119 -2.29 10.27 15.35
N THR A 120 -2.51 11.57 15.50
CA THR A 120 -2.09 12.32 16.70
C THR A 120 -2.85 11.88 17.95
N ILE A 121 -4.17 11.68 17.87
CA ILE A 121 -5.00 11.22 18.99
C ILE A 121 -4.50 9.85 19.49
N LYS A 122 -4.11 8.96 18.58
CA LYS A 122 -3.57 7.64 18.91
C LYS A 122 -2.07 7.63 19.23
N GLY A 123 -1.42 8.78 19.23
CA GLY A 123 -0.01 8.91 19.59
C GLY A 123 0.95 8.26 18.59
N ILE A 124 0.53 8.03 17.34
CA ILE A 124 1.35 7.40 16.31
C ILE A 124 2.37 8.40 15.78
N LYS A 125 3.65 8.12 16.00
CA LYS A 125 4.77 9.01 15.62
C LYS A 125 5.60 8.38 14.50
N ASN A 126 5.19 8.61 13.25
CA ASN A 126 6.03 8.31 12.07
C ASN A 126 5.68 9.25 10.92
N SER A 127 6.52 9.24 9.87
CA SER A 127 6.38 10.16 8.73
C SER A 127 5.21 9.81 7.80
N VAL A 128 4.67 8.60 7.90
CA VAL A 128 3.61 8.07 7.05
C VAL A 128 2.23 8.30 7.66
N ALA A 129 2.06 8.11 8.98
CA ALA A 129 0.79 8.26 9.63
C ALA A 129 0.19 9.67 9.48
N GLY A 130 -1.03 9.75 9.01
CA GLY A 130 -1.76 10.99 8.74
C GLY A 130 -1.20 11.83 7.59
N ALA A 131 -0.30 11.27 6.80
CA ALA A 131 0.35 11.95 5.70
C ALA A 131 0.36 11.13 4.41
N VAL A 132 -0.42 10.04 4.38
CA VAL A 132 -0.58 9.20 3.21
C VAL A 132 -1.47 9.94 2.23
N SER A 133 -0.82 10.48 1.22
CA SER A 133 -1.49 10.87 -0.02
C SER A 133 -1.61 9.65 -0.95
N TYR A 134 -0.96 8.53 -0.56
CA TYR A 134 -0.77 7.37 -1.42
C TYR A 134 -0.80 6.08 -0.63
N THR A 135 -1.58 5.17 -1.12
CA THR A 135 -1.40 3.74 -1.08
C THR A 135 -1.80 2.99 0.15
N HIS A 136 -2.69 2.14 -0.15
CA HIS A 136 -3.22 1.13 0.70
C HIS A 136 -2.99 -0.25 0.09
N LEU A 137 -2.31 -1.11 0.81
CA LEU A 137 -2.32 -2.55 0.60
C LEU A 137 -3.37 -3.17 1.53
N ARG A 138 -4.54 -3.48 0.98
CA ARG A 138 -5.54 -4.19 1.74
C ARG A 138 -5.17 -5.67 1.83
N ALA A 139 -4.89 -6.16 3.03
CA ALA A 139 -5.12 -7.55 3.33
C ALA A 139 -6.63 -7.73 3.46
N HIS A 140 -7.24 -8.57 2.64
CA HIS A 140 -8.66 -8.88 2.79
C HIS A 140 -8.91 -9.48 4.17
N GLU A 141 -9.65 -8.74 4.98
CA GLU A 141 -10.44 -9.33 6.05
C GLU A 141 -11.80 -9.67 5.45
N THR A 142 -12.06 -10.93 5.32
CA THR A 142 -13.42 -11.44 5.18
C THR A 142 -14.05 -11.47 6.55
#